data_65ffe48940ce673332fc756174430a6e
#
_entry.id   65ffe48940ce673332fc756174430a6e
#
_cell.length_a   1.000
_cell.length_b   1.000
_cell.length_c   1.000
_cell.angle_alpha   90.00
_cell.angle_beta   90.00
_cell.angle_gamma   90.00
#
_symmetry.space_group_name_H-M   'P 1'
#
loop_
_entity.id
_entity.type
_entity.pdbx_description
1 polymer ?
#
loop_
_entity_poly.entity_id
_entity_poly.type
_entity_poly.pdbx_seq_one_letter_code
_entity_poly.pdbx_strand_id
1 'polypeptide(L)'
;MLRSRTLLAAMLAVAALALAACGGDDDSSRSSGAASSGELKVFAAASLTAAFTELGQQYTSANGGTKVTFNFAGSQALATQIQQGAPADVFASADTTNMDKVKDLVGTPQNFASSQLQIVVEKGNPKGVKGLEDLDNPDLKVVLAAPDVPVGKYSQQALAKANVTVKPVSQEQDVKAVVSKVSLGEADAGIVYVTDVSAGGDKIEGVDIPEEQNVVATYPIAIVKASKAPDKAQAFMDLVLSAEGQQVLKEYGFLPPPTT
;
A
#
# COMPACT_ATOMS: atom_id res chain seq x y z
N MET A 1 -61.20 24.21 -2.58
CA MET A 1 -61.90 23.88 -3.85
C MET A 1 -61.17 22.70 -4.43
N LEU A 2 -61.72 21.60 -4.30
CA LEU A 2 -62.54 20.74 -5.15
C LEU A 2 -61.66 19.87 -6.06
N ARG A 3 -61.62 18.60 -5.74
CA ARG A 3 -62.23 17.43 -6.42
C ARG A 3 -61.42 16.97 -7.64
N SER A 4 -61.22 15.72 -7.98
CA SER A 4 -61.94 14.45 -7.78
C SER A 4 -61.13 13.37 -8.48
N ARG A 5 -60.93 12.16 -7.88
CA ARG A 5 -61.62 10.90 -8.24
C ARG A 5 -61.51 10.55 -9.73
N THR A 6 -61.24 9.37 -10.24
CA THR A 6 -61.62 7.98 -9.94
C THR A 6 -61.00 7.03 -10.97
N LEU A 7 -60.72 5.82 -10.64
CA LEU A 7 -61.22 4.46 -10.89
C LEU A 7 -60.53 3.71 -12.04
N LEU A 8 -60.01 2.56 -11.71
CA LEU A 8 -60.46 1.14 -11.82
C LEU A 8 -60.37 0.51 -13.21
N ALA A 9 -59.78 -0.63 -13.28
CA ALA A 9 -60.16 -1.97 -13.71
C ALA A 9 -58.99 -2.69 -14.33
N ALA A 10 -58.49 -3.72 -13.80
CA ALA A 10 -58.73 -5.15 -13.78
C ALA A 10 -59.19 -5.76 -15.11
N MET A 11 -58.38 -6.70 -15.67
CA MET A 11 -58.89 -7.98 -16.21
C MET A 11 -57.82 -9.02 -16.37
N LEU A 12 -58.16 -10.19 -15.84
CA LEU A 12 -57.53 -11.51 -15.98
C LEU A 12 -57.73 -12.09 -17.39
N ALA A 13 -56.87 -13.03 -17.79
CA ALA A 13 -57.16 -14.32 -18.46
C ALA A 13 -55.83 -15.03 -18.75
N VAL A 14 -55.45 -16.13 -18.12
CA VAL A 14 -55.86 -17.52 -18.19
C VAL A 14 -55.33 -18.28 -19.43
N ALA A 15 -54.37 -19.17 -19.12
CA ALA A 15 -54.16 -20.53 -19.60
C ALA A 15 -53.72 -20.82 -21.04
N ALA A 16 -52.64 -21.64 -21.21
CA ALA A 16 -52.78 -23.02 -21.58
C ALA A 16 -51.44 -23.76 -21.59
N LEU A 17 -51.45 -24.96 -21.04
CA LEU A 17 -50.40 -26.02 -21.07
C LEU A 17 -50.18 -26.52 -22.51
N ALA A 18 -48.92 -26.85 -22.80
CA ALA A 18 -48.60 -28.01 -23.68
C ALA A 18 -47.32 -28.67 -23.20
N LEU A 19 -47.47 -29.90 -22.66
CA LEU A 19 -46.41 -30.89 -22.51
C LEU A 19 -46.09 -31.46 -23.89
N ALA A 20 -44.81 -31.58 -24.19
CA ALA A 20 -44.30 -32.58 -25.10
C ALA A 20 -42.97 -33.10 -24.57
N ALA A 21 -42.93 -34.41 -24.43
CA ALA A 21 -41.86 -35.20 -23.83
C ALA A 21 -40.83 -35.66 -24.87
N CYS A 22 -39.69 -36.10 -24.35
CA CYS A 22 -38.73 -37.09 -24.88
C CYS A 22 -37.67 -36.63 -25.87
N GLY A 23 -36.46 -36.92 -25.48
CA GLY A 23 -35.29 -37.08 -26.34
C GLY A 23 -34.01 -36.84 -25.52
N GLY A 24 -33.44 -37.93 -24.97
CA GLY A 24 -32.11 -37.86 -24.36
C GLY A 24 -31.05 -37.69 -25.43
N ASP A 25 -30.00 -36.98 -25.08
CA ASP A 25 -28.65 -37.27 -25.54
C ASP A 25 -27.68 -36.63 -24.55
N ASP A 26 -26.73 -37.43 -24.11
CA ASP A 26 -25.59 -37.03 -23.29
C ASP A 26 -24.77 -35.95 -23.99
N ASP A 27 -24.94 -34.74 -23.56
CA ASP A 27 -23.96 -33.72 -23.89
C ASP A 27 -23.32 -33.22 -22.59
N SER A 28 -22.10 -33.68 -22.39
CA SER A 28 -21.21 -33.30 -21.34
C SER A 28 -21.01 -31.78 -21.39
N SER A 29 -21.94 -31.07 -20.80
CA SER A 29 -21.77 -29.64 -20.53
C SER A 29 -20.53 -29.49 -19.65
N ARG A 30 -19.37 -29.31 -20.30
CA ARG A 30 -18.22 -28.65 -19.69
C ARG A 30 -18.72 -27.32 -19.17
N SER A 31 -19.06 -27.31 -17.90
CA SER A 31 -19.17 -26.09 -17.14
C SER A 31 -17.83 -25.40 -17.28
N SER A 32 -17.75 -24.51 -18.27
CA SER A 32 -16.73 -23.45 -18.27
C SER A 32 -16.99 -22.67 -17.00
N GLY A 33 -16.29 -23.06 -15.94
CA GLY A 33 -16.25 -22.27 -14.74
C GLY A 33 -15.83 -20.86 -15.18
N ALA A 34 -16.80 -19.98 -15.30
CA ALA A 34 -16.52 -18.55 -15.33
C ALA A 34 -15.64 -18.31 -14.10
N ALA A 35 -14.35 -18.10 -14.33
CA ALA A 35 -13.45 -17.69 -13.29
C ALA A 35 -14.10 -16.47 -12.66
N SER A 36 -14.58 -16.61 -11.44
CA SER A 36 -15.20 -15.53 -10.68
C SER A 36 -14.13 -14.44 -10.65
N SER A 37 -14.36 -13.37 -11.38
CA SER A 37 -13.55 -12.15 -11.35
C SER A 37 -13.68 -11.56 -9.95
N GLY A 38 -13.00 -12.17 -9.00
CA GLY A 38 -13.03 -11.75 -7.60
C GLY A 38 -12.12 -10.55 -7.41
N GLU A 39 -12.32 -9.88 -6.32
CA GLU A 39 -11.48 -8.79 -5.85
C GLU A 39 -10.40 -9.36 -4.91
N LEU A 40 -9.18 -8.83 -5.00
CA LEU A 40 -8.10 -9.02 -4.04
C LEU A 40 -7.83 -7.70 -3.33
N LYS A 41 -7.88 -7.68 -2.01
CA LYS A 41 -7.67 -6.48 -1.19
C LYS A 41 -6.30 -6.51 -0.54
N VAL A 42 -5.43 -5.61 -0.97
CA VAL A 42 -4.06 -5.49 -0.51
C VAL A 42 -3.91 -4.24 0.35
N PHE A 43 -3.58 -4.42 1.62
CA PHE A 43 -3.21 -3.34 2.53
C PHE A 43 -1.70 -3.19 2.49
N ALA A 44 -1.20 -2.07 1.99
CA ALA A 44 0.22 -1.87 1.76
C ALA A 44 0.70 -0.51 2.27
N ALA A 45 1.90 -0.47 2.83
CA ALA A 45 2.52 0.77 3.27
C ALA A 45 2.53 1.83 2.16
N ALA A 46 2.32 3.10 2.51
CA ALA A 46 2.23 4.21 1.56
C ALA A 46 3.47 4.33 0.64
N SER A 47 4.65 3.98 1.14
CA SER A 47 5.90 3.93 0.34
C SER A 47 5.87 2.89 -0.79
N LEU A 48 5.00 1.89 -0.73
CA LEU A 48 4.84 0.84 -1.74
C LEU A 48 3.91 1.25 -2.90
N THR A 49 3.27 2.43 -2.83
CA THR A 49 2.20 2.82 -3.77
C THR A 49 2.60 2.65 -5.23
N ALA A 50 3.76 3.15 -5.65
CA ALA A 50 4.18 3.10 -7.05
C ALA A 50 4.44 1.66 -7.51
N ALA A 51 5.32 0.93 -6.84
CA ALA A 51 5.68 -0.44 -7.19
C ALA A 51 4.49 -1.41 -7.11
N PHE A 52 3.66 -1.30 -6.05
CA PHE A 52 2.51 -2.20 -5.88
C PHE A 52 1.37 -1.89 -6.86
N THR A 53 1.22 -0.65 -7.30
CA THR A 53 0.27 -0.33 -8.38
C THR A 53 0.65 -1.05 -9.67
N GLU A 54 1.93 -1.05 -10.03
CA GLU A 54 2.42 -1.79 -11.20
C GLU A 54 2.27 -3.30 -11.02
N LEU A 55 2.72 -3.87 -9.91
CA LEU A 55 2.53 -5.29 -9.59
C LEU A 55 1.06 -5.71 -9.61
N GLY A 56 0.15 -4.84 -9.15
CA GLY A 56 -1.28 -5.08 -9.22
C GLY A 56 -1.83 -5.11 -10.65
N GLN A 57 -1.30 -4.30 -11.55
CA GLN A 57 -1.64 -4.32 -12.98
C GLN A 57 -1.13 -5.60 -13.65
N GLN A 58 0.11 -6.00 -13.37
CA GLN A 58 0.70 -7.25 -13.86
C GLN A 58 -0.11 -8.45 -13.36
N TYR A 59 -0.43 -8.48 -12.05
CA TYR A 59 -1.27 -9.51 -11.45
C TYR A 59 -2.63 -9.62 -12.12
N THR A 60 -3.32 -8.49 -12.30
CA THR A 60 -4.65 -8.44 -12.94
C THR A 60 -4.59 -9.00 -14.36
N SER A 61 -3.56 -8.65 -15.13
CA SER A 61 -3.37 -9.10 -16.51
C SER A 61 -3.11 -10.61 -16.58
N ALA A 62 -2.34 -11.15 -15.64
CA ALA A 62 -2.00 -12.57 -15.59
C ALA A 62 -3.11 -13.47 -15.02
N ASN A 63 -4.04 -12.91 -14.22
CA ASN A 63 -5.03 -13.66 -13.45
C ASN A 63 -6.49 -13.40 -13.89
N GLY A 64 -6.73 -13.40 -15.21
CA GLY A 64 -8.08 -13.36 -15.78
C GLY A 64 -8.90 -12.13 -15.42
N GLY A 65 -8.25 -10.97 -15.22
CA GLY A 65 -8.92 -9.73 -14.86
C GLY A 65 -9.32 -9.62 -13.38
N THR A 66 -8.76 -10.43 -12.50
CA THR A 66 -8.95 -10.28 -11.05
C THR A 66 -8.56 -8.87 -10.62
N LYS A 67 -9.51 -8.09 -10.12
CA LYS A 67 -9.28 -6.73 -9.66
C LYS A 67 -8.44 -6.72 -8.38
N VAL A 68 -7.32 -6.03 -8.37
CA VAL A 68 -6.58 -5.73 -7.15
C VAL A 68 -6.99 -4.36 -6.64
N THR A 69 -7.46 -4.30 -5.40
CA THR A 69 -7.80 -3.04 -4.72
C THR A 69 -6.81 -2.79 -3.60
N PHE A 70 -6.15 -1.67 -3.65
CA PHE A 70 -5.17 -1.27 -2.65
C PHE A 70 -5.76 -0.32 -1.61
N ASN A 71 -5.34 -0.51 -0.36
CA ASN A 71 -5.43 0.48 0.70
C ASN A 71 -4.01 0.88 1.07
N PHE A 72 -3.57 2.04 0.60
CA PHE A 72 -2.25 2.60 0.90
C PHE A 72 -2.35 3.59 2.06
N ALA A 73 -1.62 3.30 3.14
CA ALA A 73 -1.56 4.16 4.32
C ALA A 73 -0.29 3.90 5.13
N GLY A 74 -0.09 4.59 6.23
CA GLY A 74 0.94 4.23 7.21
C GLY A 74 0.71 2.82 7.77
N SER A 75 1.77 2.03 7.89
CA SER A 75 1.66 0.63 8.33
C SER A 75 0.98 0.47 9.68
N GLN A 76 1.14 1.44 10.60
CA GLN A 76 0.47 1.46 11.91
C GLN A 76 -1.06 1.58 11.78
N ALA A 77 -1.53 2.39 10.83
CA ALA A 77 -2.97 2.55 10.57
C ALA A 77 -3.56 1.28 9.93
N LEU A 78 -2.83 0.67 8.99
CA LEU A 78 -3.24 -0.59 8.34
C LEU A 78 -3.29 -1.75 9.35
N ALA A 79 -2.27 -1.88 10.21
CA ALA A 79 -2.27 -2.87 11.27
C ALA A 79 -3.46 -2.69 12.23
N THR A 80 -3.78 -1.45 12.60
CA THR A 80 -4.96 -1.15 13.42
C THR A 80 -6.26 -1.53 12.71
N GLN A 81 -6.40 -1.24 11.42
CA GLN A 81 -7.57 -1.64 10.65
C GLN A 81 -7.74 -3.17 10.59
N ILE A 82 -6.64 -3.91 10.40
CA ILE A 82 -6.65 -5.39 10.43
C ILE A 82 -7.07 -5.90 11.80
N GLN A 83 -6.54 -5.33 12.89
CA GLN A 83 -6.96 -5.68 14.26
C GLN A 83 -8.45 -5.41 14.51
N GLN A 84 -9.01 -4.40 13.86
CA GLN A 84 -10.43 -4.06 13.92
C GLN A 84 -11.30 -4.90 12.96
N GLY A 85 -10.71 -5.86 12.23
CA GLY A 85 -11.42 -6.77 11.34
C GLY A 85 -11.67 -6.22 9.94
N ALA A 86 -10.93 -5.21 9.50
CA ALA A 86 -11.03 -4.75 8.11
C ALA A 86 -10.73 -5.89 7.13
N PRO A 87 -11.47 -5.99 6.02
CA PRO A 87 -11.36 -7.13 5.10
C PRO A 87 -10.14 -6.98 4.19
N ALA A 88 -8.95 -7.27 4.71
CA ALA A 88 -7.72 -7.36 3.96
C ALA A 88 -7.42 -8.82 3.60
N ASP A 89 -6.84 -9.07 2.44
CA ASP A 89 -6.35 -10.37 2.01
C ASP A 89 -4.83 -10.48 2.19
N VAL A 90 -4.10 -9.38 1.89
CA VAL A 90 -2.65 -9.27 2.02
C VAL A 90 -2.31 -8.03 2.84
N PHE A 91 -1.30 -8.13 3.70
CA PHE A 91 -0.69 -7.01 4.41
C PHE A 91 0.80 -6.92 4.08
N ALA A 92 1.25 -5.76 3.57
CA ALA A 92 2.64 -5.43 3.31
C ALA A 92 3.03 -4.19 4.12
N SER A 93 3.93 -4.37 5.08
CA SER A 93 4.35 -3.33 6.03
C SER A 93 5.72 -2.76 5.64
N ALA A 94 5.98 -1.50 6.02
CA ALA A 94 7.30 -0.87 5.91
C ALA A 94 8.18 -1.07 7.15
N ASP A 95 7.75 -1.88 8.10
CA ASP A 95 8.56 -2.34 9.23
C ASP A 95 8.03 -3.67 9.80
N THR A 96 8.88 -4.36 10.53
CA THR A 96 8.53 -5.60 11.24
C THR A 96 7.66 -5.31 12.47
N THR A 97 7.83 -4.17 13.12
CA THR A 97 7.09 -3.81 14.35
C THR A 97 5.57 -3.77 14.11
N ASN A 98 5.13 -3.19 12.99
CA ASN A 98 3.71 -3.14 12.67
C ASN A 98 3.17 -4.48 12.14
N MET A 99 4.01 -5.28 11.48
CA MET A 99 3.68 -6.67 11.15
C MET A 99 3.47 -7.51 12.42
N ASP A 100 4.35 -7.35 13.42
CA ASP A 100 4.26 -8.07 14.70
C ASP A 100 2.99 -7.75 15.49
N LYS A 101 2.45 -6.53 15.36
CA LYS A 101 1.17 -6.15 16.00
C LYS A 101 0.00 -7.01 15.51
N VAL A 102 0.09 -7.59 14.34
CA VAL A 102 -0.95 -8.42 13.71
C VAL A 102 -0.55 -9.88 13.55
N LYS A 103 0.55 -10.33 14.17
CA LYS A 103 1.12 -11.69 14.02
C LYS A 103 0.11 -12.82 14.21
N ASP A 104 -0.86 -12.64 15.11
CA ASP A 104 -1.90 -13.64 15.38
C ASP A 104 -3.01 -13.65 14.31
N LEU A 105 -3.10 -12.58 13.49
CA LEU A 105 -4.11 -12.37 12.46
C LEU A 105 -3.58 -12.63 11.03
N VAL A 106 -2.28 -12.83 10.86
CA VAL A 106 -1.65 -13.12 9.58
C VAL A 106 -0.96 -14.47 9.57
N GLY A 107 -0.66 -14.98 8.39
CA GLY A 107 0.22 -16.13 8.18
C GLY A 107 1.68 -15.76 8.50
N THR A 108 2.61 -16.66 8.15
CA THR A 108 4.05 -16.41 8.35
C THR A 108 4.52 -15.26 7.45
N PRO A 109 5.02 -14.15 8.02
CA PRO A 109 5.54 -13.05 7.20
C PRO A 109 6.81 -13.45 6.46
N GLN A 110 6.98 -12.89 5.25
CA GLN A 110 8.22 -13.00 4.47
C GLN A 110 8.76 -11.60 4.19
N ASN A 111 10.05 -11.39 4.42
CA ASN A 111 10.71 -10.15 4.04
C ASN A 111 10.91 -10.16 2.52
N PHE A 112 10.40 -9.13 1.83
CA PHE A 112 10.44 -9.07 0.37
C PHE A 112 11.27 -7.92 -0.18
N ALA A 113 11.55 -6.90 0.64
CA ALA A 113 12.32 -5.73 0.23
C ALA A 113 12.98 -5.06 1.44
N SER A 114 13.89 -4.13 1.15
CA SER A 114 14.40 -3.15 2.10
C SER A 114 14.52 -1.77 1.44
N SER A 115 14.69 -0.72 2.24
CA SER A 115 14.97 0.64 1.75
C SER A 115 15.80 1.40 2.77
N GLN A 116 16.45 2.46 2.31
CA GLN A 116 17.20 3.38 3.15
C GLN A 116 16.46 4.71 3.26
N LEU A 117 16.79 5.49 4.30
CA LEU A 117 16.27 6.84 4.47
C LEU A 117 17.05 7.83 3.59
N GLN A 118 16.35 8.90 3.21
CA GLN A 118 16.90 10.05 2.51
C GLN A 118 16.20 11.32 3.04
N ILE A 119 16.90 12.44 3.06
CA ILE A 119 16.27 13.72 3.35
C ILE A 119 15.61 14.19 2.05
N VAL A 120 14.32 14.51 2.10
CA VAL A 120 13.60 15.14 0.99
C VAL A 120 13.62 16.64 1.15
N VAL A 121 13.92 17.35 0.06
CA VAL A 121 13.89 18.82 -0.04
C VAL A 121 13.19 19.25 -1.32
N GLU A 122 12.80 20.51 -1.43
CA GLU A 122 12.34 21.07 -2.71
C GLU A 122 13.43 20.98 -3.78
N LYS A 123 13.00 20.89 -5.04
CA LYS A 123 13.91 20.85 -6.19
C LYS A 123 14.88 22.03 -6.19
N GLY A 124 16.17 21.75 -6.39
CA GLY A 124 17.24 22.72 -6.35
C GLY A 124 17.71 23.06 -4.93
N ASN A 125 17.17 22.39 -3.90
CA ASN A 125 17.58 22.51 -2.50
C ASN A 125 17.78 23.98 -2.04
N PRO A 126 16.74 24.82 -2.09
CA PRO A 126 16.87 26.28 -1.90
C PRO A 126 17.40 26.66 -0.50
N LYS A 127 17.30 25.75 0.47
CA LYS A 127 17.80 25.95 1.83
C LYS A 127 19.22 25.40 2.04
N GLY A 128 19.79 24.72 1.06
CA GLY A 128 21.16 24.21 1.09
C GLY A 128 21.38 23.12 2.15
N VAL A 129 20.37 22.28 2.43
CA VAL A 129 20.46 21.14 3.37
C VAL A 129 21.45 20.12 2.82
N LYS A 130 22.43 19.70 3.63
CA LYS A 130 23.50 18.77 3.22
C LYS A 130 23.52 17.46 4.01
N GLY A 131 22.87 17.42 5.17
CA GLY A 131 22.85 16.26 6.04
C GLY A 131 21.85 16.40 7.18
N LEU A 132 21.81 15.38 8.06
CA LEU A 132 20.91 15.39 9.22
C LEU A 132 21.20 16.52 10.18
N GLU A 133 22.46 16.97 10.27
CA GLU A 133 22.90 18.04 11.18
C GLU A 133 22.24 19.38 10.85
N ASP A 134 21.91 19.61 9.59
CA ASP A 134 21.24 20.86 9.18
C ASP A 134 19.77 20.91 9.63
N LEU A 135 19.17 19.75 9.95
CA LEU A 135 17.75 19.66 10.31
C LEU A 135 17.43 20.20 11.72
N ASP A 136 18.43 20.46 12.56
CA ASP A 136 18.24 21.12 13.87
C ASP A 136 18.17 22.65 13.76
N ASN A 137 18.42 23.21 12.57
CA ASN A 137 18.33 24.64 12.32
C ASN A 137 16.90 25.15 12.55
N PRO A 138 16.67 26.06 13.51
CA PRO A 138 15.34 26.55 13.86
C PRO A 138 14.65 27.38 12.75
N ASP A 139 15.41 27.82 11.74
CA ASP A 139 14.87 28.54 10.58
C ASP A 139 14.34 27.63 9.49
N LEU A 140 14.57 26.30 9.60
CA LEU A 140 14.02 25.31 8.69
C LEU A 140 12.67 24.78 9.19
N LYS A 141 11.71 24.74 8.29
CA LYS A 141 10.44 24.02 8.50
C LYS A 141 10.65 22.54 8.19
N VAL A 142 11.04 21.76 9.17
CA VAL A 142 11.21 20.32 9.02
C VAL A 142 9.90 19.61 9.34
N VAL A 143 9.47 18.70 8.47
CA VAL A 143 8.34 17.81 8.68
C VAL A 143 8.82 16.36 8.80
N LEU A 144 8.28 15.64 9.76
CA LEU A 144 8.57 14.20 9.96
C LEU A 144 7.26 13.43 10.00
N ALA A 145 7.32 12.13 9.79
CA ALA A 145 6.20 11.27 10.13
C ALA A 145 6.12 11.07 11.66
N ALA A 146 4.92 10.74 12.15
CA ALA A 146 4.71 10.47 13.57
C ALA A 146 5.55 9.28 14.05
N PRO A 147 5.91 9.20 15.35
CA PRO A 147 6.84 8.18 15.87
C PRO A 147 6.38 6.72 15.70
N ASP A 148 5.09 6.49 15.58
CA ASP A 148 4.49 5.16 15.37
C ASP A 148 4.39 4.76 13.89
N VAL A 149 4.60 5.71 12.98
CA VAL A 149 4.76 5.48 11.54
C VAL A 149 6.14 4.87 11.27
N PRO A 150 6.30 3.85 10.40
CA PRO A 150 7.60 3.23 10.14
C PRO A 150 8.72 4.23 9.83
N VAL A 151 8.52 5.13 8.87
CA VAL A 151 9.54 6.13 8.51
C VAL A 151 9.81 7.12 9.66
N GLY A 152 8.81 7.47 10.46
CA GLY A 152 9.00 8.34 11.63
C GLY A 152 9.86 7.68 12.70
N LYS A 153 9.62 6.39 12.99
CA LYS A 153 10.45 5.57 13.88
C LYS A 153 11.90 5.48 13.38
N TYR A 154 12.09 5.19 12.08
CA TYR A 154 13.43 5.10 11.51
C TYR A 154 14.12 6.46 11.45
N SER A 155 13.39 7.55 11.20
CA SER A 155 13.92 8.92 11.26
C SER A 155 14.47 9.25 12.65
N GLN A 156 13.75 8.89 13.71
CA GLN A 156 14.24 9.07 15.08
C GLN A 156 15.53 8.29 15.34
N GLN A 157 15.64 7.05 14.81
CA GLN A 157 16.86 6.25 14.94
C GLN A 157 18.04 6.89 14.19
N ALA A 158 17.83 7.39 12.97
CA ALA A 158 18.88 8.05 12.19
C ALA A 158 19.32 9.35 12.86
N LEU A 159 18.39 10.17 13.31
CA LEU A 159 18.66 11.41 14.05
C LEU A 159 19.42 11.12 15.35
N ALA A 160 19.07 10.05 16.07
CA ALA A 160 19.80 9.65 17.27
C ALA A 160 21.25 9.21 16.97
N LYS A 161 21.48 8.47 15.87
CA LYS A 161 22.82 8.10 15.41
C LYS A 161 23.66 9.33 15.05
N ALA A 162 23.04 10.34 14.44
CA ALA A 162 23.68 11.62 14.11
C ALA A 162 23.83 12.55 15.32
N ASN A 163 23.25 12.21 16.47
CA ASN A 163 23.16 13.07 17.65
C ASN A 163 22.46 14.42 17.36
N VAL A 164 21.41 14.39 16.52
CA VAL A 164 20.63 15.54 16.08
C VAL A 164 19.24 15.51 16.73
N THR A 165 18.75 16.66 17.18
CA THR A 165 17.40 16.81 17.76
C THR A 165 16.58 17.75 16.90
N VAL A 166 15.58 17.19 16.20
CA VAL A 166 14.65 17.96 15.35
C VAL A 166 13.36 18.27 16.11
N LYS A 167 12.89 19.52 15.99
CA LYS A 167 11.54 19.92 16.41
C LYS A 167 10.68 20.08 15.15
N PRO A 168 9.96 19.06 14.71
CA PRO A 168 9.22 19.14 13.46
C PRO A 168 8.06 20.13 13.59
N VAL A 169 7.79 20.91 12.53
CA VAL A 169 6.62 21.81 12.47
C VAL A 169 5.30 21.04 12.40
N SER A 170 5.35 19.80 11.92
CA SER A 170 4.21 18.85 11.97
C SER A 170 4.70 17.42 11.92
N GLN A 171 3.81 16.50 12.34
CA GLN A 171 4.02 15.05 12.31
C GLN A 171 2.93 14.40 11.46
N GLU A 172 3.34 13.68 10.42
CA GLU A 172 2.46 13.15 9.40
C GLU A 172 2.06 11.68 9.66
N GLN A 173 0.89 11.31 9.16
CA GLN A 173 0.31 9.98 9.35
C GLN A 173 0.94 8.90 8.47
N ASP A 174 1.66 9.29 7.42
CA ASP A 174 2.40 8.43 6.51
C ASP A 174 3.49 9.21 5.76
N VAL A 175 4.34 8.48 5.02
CA VAL A 175 5.48 9.06 4.30
C VAL A 175 5.05 9.94 3.11
N LYS A 176 3.93 9.62 2.45
CA LYS A 176 3.45 10.42 1.30
C LYS A 176 2.99 11.80 1.73
N ALA A 177 2.45 11.93 2.93
CA ALA A 177 2.12 13.24 3.51
C ALA A 177 3.37 14.08 3.76
N VAL A 178 4.49 13.48 4.21
CA VAL A 178 5.79 14.16 4.31
C VAL A 178 6.26 14.68 2.95
N VAL A 179 6.29 13.79 1.94
CA VAL A 179 6.64 14.16 0.55
C VAL A 179 5.76 15.30 0.03
N SER A 180 4.45 15.22 0.26
CA SER A 180 3.49 16.21 -0.21
C SER A 180 3.76 17.60 0.37
N LYS A 181 4.05 17.71 1.67
CA LYS A 181 4.34 18.99 2.32
C LYS A 181 5.59 19.65 1.75
N VAL A 182 6.64 18.88 1.49
CA VAL A 182 7.86 19.40 0.86
C VAL A 182 7.60 19.78 -0.60
N SER A 183 6.93 18.94 -1.37
CA SER A 183 6.65 19.21 -2.79
C SER A 183 5.71 20.40 -3.04
N LEU A 184 4.94 20.80 -2.02
CA LEU A 184 4.04 21.97 -2.03
C LEU A 184 4.68 23.24 -1.43
N GLY A 185 5.93 23.15 -0.93
CA GLY A 185 6.62 24.28 -0.28
C GLY A 185 6.05 24.61 1.11
N GLU A 186 5.28 23.71 1.72
CA GLU A 186 4.76 23.88 3.08
C GLU A 186 5.84 23.56 4.14
N ALA A 187 6.82 22.74 3.76
CA ALA A 187 8.01 22.41 4.55
C ALA A 187 9.27 22.52 3.68
N ASP A 188 10.40 22.86 4.31
CA ASP A 188 11.69 23.00 3.65
C ASP A 188 12.40 21.65 3.49
N ALA A 189 12.21 20.74 4.45
CA ALA A 189 12.82 19.41 4.46
C ALA A 189 11.97 18.40 5.23
N GLY A 190 12.24 17.11 4.97
CA GLY A 190 11.70 15.98 5.72
C GLY A 190 12.59 14.77 5.59
N ILE A 191 12.28 13.67 6.31
CA ILE A 191 12.96 12.39 6.17
C ILE A 191 11.95 11.39 5.63
N VAL A 192 12.32 10.73 4.52
CA VAL A 192 11.51 9.78 3.76
C VAL A 192 12.39 8.60 3.34
N TYR A 193 11.88 7.67 2.54
CA TYR A 193 12.71 6.65 1.91
C TYR A 193 13.25 7.11 0.56
N VAL A 194 14.38 6.56 0.13
CA VAL A 194 14.93 6.75 -1.23
C VAL A 194 13.87 6.51 -2.30
N THR A 195 13.04 5.48 -2.10
CA THR A 195 11.94 5.11 -2.99
C THR A 195 10.87 6.19 -3.12
N ASP A 196 10.63 6.98 -2.08
CA ASP A 196 9.64 8.07 -2.10
C ASP A 196 10.17 9.27 -2.87
N VAL A 197 11.46 9.57 -2.76
CA VAL A 197 12.11 10.61 -3.56
C VAL A 197 12.11 10.22 -5.04
N SER A 198 12.49 8.97 -5.36
CA SER A 198 12.48 8.46 -6.73
C SER A 198 11.10 8.54 -7.38
N ALA A 199 10.04 8.30 -6.60
CA ALA A 199 8.65 8.37 -7.06
C ALA A 199 8.04 9.78 -6.96
N GLY A 200 8.73 10.75 -6.37
CA GLY A 200 8.18 12.06 -6.01
C GLY A 200 8.14 13.09 -7.14
N GLY A 201 8.72 12.77 -8.32
CA GLY A 201 8.72 13.62 -9.51
C GLY A 201 9.64 14.83 -9.41
N ASP A 202 9.42 15.82 -10.29
CA ASP A 202 10.36 16.92 -10.54
C ASP A 202 10.33 18.05 -9.51
N LYS A 203 9.45 17.97 -8.50
CA LYS A 203 9.30 19.04 -7.50
C LYS A 203 10.19 18.88 -6.28
N ILE A 204 10.76 17.72 -6.11
CA ILE A 204 11.60 17.38 -4.95
C ILE A 204 12.92 16.76 -5.41
N GLU A 205 13.87 16.74 -4.50
CA GLU A 205 15.11 15.98 -4.63
C GLU A 205 15.53 15.41 -3.28
N GLY A 206 16.44 14.44 -3.32
CA GLY A 206 16.95 13.77 -2.13
C GLY A 206 18.35 14.26 -1.77
N VAL A 207 18.59 14.38 -0.46
CA VAL A 207 19.93 14.51 0.10
C VAL A 207 20.27 13.24 0.85
N ASP A 208 21.38 12.60 0.48
CA ASP A 208 21.77 11.31 1.05
C ASP A 208 22.14 11.42 2.52
N ILE A 209 21.76 10.41 3.29
CA ILE A 209 22.18 10.24 4.67
C ILE A 209 23.36 9.25 4.67
N PRO A 210 24.53 9.59 5.26
CA PRO A 210 25.68 8.70 5.36
C PRO A 210 25.30 7.33 5.96
N GLU A 211 25.91 6.26 5.47
CA GLU A 211 25.55 4.88 5.83
C GLU A 211 25.62 4.64 7.35
N GLU A 212 26.59 5.21 8.03
CA GLU A 212 26.79 5.10 9.48
C GLU A 212 25.66 5.77 10.29
N GLN A 213 24.98 6.79 9.72
CA GLN A 213 23.85 7.46 10.31
C GLN A 213 22.53 6.88 9.83
N ASN A 214 22.51 6.20 8.68
CA ASN A 214 21.30 5.71 8.04
C ASN A 214 20.72 4.48 8.76
N VAL A 215 19.49 4.15 8.45
CA VAL A 215 18.77 2.97 8.93
C VAL A 215 18.15 2.25 7.75
N VAL A 216 18.32 0.94 7.69
CA VAL A 216 17.71 0.08 6.67
C VAL A 216 16.34 -0.36 7.18
N ALA A 217 15.29 0.03 6.46
CA ALA A 217 13.93 -0.44 6.70
C ALA A 217 13.71 -1.81 6.04
N THR A 218 13.11 -2.74 6.76
CA THR A 218 12.75 -4.07 6.25
C THR A 218 11.25 -4.13 6.00
N TYR A 219 10.86 -4.64 4.84
CA TYR A 219 9.48 -4.74 4.39
C TYR A 219 9.00 -6.19 4.42
N PRO A 220 8.20 -6.59 5.41
CA PRO A 220 7.53 -7.88 5.45
C PRO A 220 6.17 -7.84 4.74
N ILE A 221 5.80 -8.98 4.14
CA ILE A 221 4.47 -9.23 3.54
C ILE A 221 3.89 -10.52 4.13
N ALA A 222 2.58 -10.56 4.37
CA ALA A 222 1.87 -11.74 4.85
C ALA A 222 0.43 -11.78 4.34
N ILE A 223 -0.14 -12.99 4.26
CA ILE A 223 -1.56 -13.23 3.99
C ILE A 223 -2.34 -13.07 5.29
N VAL A 224 -3.44 -12.34 5.25
CA VAL A 224 -4.35 -12.21 6.40
C VAL A 224 -5.16 -13.50 6.57
N LYS A 225 -5.16 -14.08 7.77
CA LYS A 225 -5.85 -15.38 8.03
C LYS A 225 -7.35 -15.34 7.74
N ALA A 226 -7.98 -14.18 7.89
CA ALA A 226 -9.40 -13.97 7.62
C ALA A 226 -9.71 -13.70 6.13
N SER A 227 -8.71 -13.77 5.24
CA SER A 227 -8.87 -13.58 3.80
C SER A 227 -10.00 -14.44 3.24
N LYS A 228 -10.79 -13.85 2.36
CA LYS A 228 -11.82 -14.56 1.59
C LYS A 228 -11.32 -15.03 0.21
N ALA A 229 -10.07 -14.70 -0.13
CA ALA A 229 -9.42 -15.04 -1.38
C ALA A 229 -7.99 -15.57 -1.15
N PRO A 230 -7.77 -16.59 -0.28
CA PRO A 230 -6.43 -17.02 0.12
C PRO A 230 -5.55 -17.45 -1.05
N ASP A 231 -6.11 -18.14 -2.06
CA ASP A 231 -5.34 -18.57 -3.24
C ASP A 231 -4.88 -17.37 -4.08
N LYS A 232 -5.72 -16.33 -4.19
CA LYS A 232 -5.36 -15.09 -4.88
C LYS A 232 -4.33 -14.29 -4.10
N ALA A 233 -4.46 -14.26 -2.78
CA ALA A 233 -3.49 -13.62 -1.89
C ALA A 233 -2.12 -14.31 -1.99
N GLN A 234 -2.09 -15.65 -2.04
CA GLN A 234 -0.86 -16.41 -2.24
C GLN A 234 -0.23 -16.11 -3.60
N ALA A 235 -1.01 -16.15 -4.68
CA ALA A 235 -0.51 -15.85 -6.02
C ALA A 235 0.04 -14.41 -6.13
N PHE A 236 -0.58 -13.43 -5.47
CA PHE A 236 -0.05 -12.06 -5.41
C PHE A 236 1.26 -12.00 -4.61
N MET A 237 1.33 -12.68 -3.47
CA MET A 237 2.55 -12.73 -2.67
C MET A 237 3.69 -13.44 -3.43
N ASP A 238 3.38 -14.51 -4.17
CA ASP A 238 4.34 -15.21 -5.01
C ASP A 238 4.87 -14.31 -6.13
N LEU A 239 4.01 -13.49 -6.76
CA LEU A 239 4.44 -12.48 -7.73
C LEU A 239 5.39 -11.47 -7.10
N VAL A 240 5.06 -10.92 -5.93
CA VAL A 240 5.95 -9.96 -5.23
C VAL A 240 7.32 -10.55 -4.93
N LEU A 241 7.37 -11.84 -4.58
CA LEU A 241 8.59 -12.57 -4.23
C LEU A 241 9.34 -13.13 -5.44
N SER A 242 8.71 -13.18 -6.62
CA SER A 242 9.31 -13.70 -7.85
C SER A 242 10.44 -12.82 -8.37
N ALA A 243 11.27 -13.35 -9.28
CA ALA A 243 12.31 -12.56 -9.94
C ALA A 243 11.74 -11.36 -10.70
N GLU A 244 10.54 -11.49 -11.30
CA GLU A 244 9.83 -10.42 -11.98
C GLU A 244 9.39 -9.33 -11.01
N GLY A 245 8.75 -9.71 -9.89
CA GLY A 245 8.34 -8.78 -8.85
C GLY A 245 9.52 -8.06 -8.18
N GLN A 246 10.62 -8.78 -7.95
CA GLN A 246 11.85 -8.20 -7.42
C GLN A 246 12.50 -7.21 -8.41
N GLN A 247 12.38 -7.45 -9.71
CA GLN A 247 12.85 -6.50 -10.73
C GLN A 247 12.04 -5.21 -10.69
N VAL A 248 10.70 -5.30 -10.61
CA VAL A 248 9.83 -4.12 -10.44
C VAL A 248 10.22 -3.34 -9.18
N LEU A 249 10.34 -4.02 -8.04
CA LEU A 249 10.74 -3.36 -6.79
C LEU A 249 12.08 -2.63 -6.94
N LYS A 250 13.07 -3.23 -7.59
CA LYS A 250 14.37 -2.63 -7.85
C LYS A 250 14.26 -1.38 -8.74
N GLU A 251 13.40 -1.38 -9.75
CA GLU A 251 13.17 -0.23 -10.64
C GLU A 251 12.58 0.98 -9.88
N TYR A 252 11.82 0.72 -8.82
CA TYR A 252 11.33 1.75 -7.90
C TYR A 252 12.31 2.07 -6.76
N GLY A 253 13.55 1.57 -6.80
CA GLY A 253 14.62 1.90 -5.85
C GLY A 253 14.60 1.09 -4.55
N PHE A 254 13.81 0.03 -4.46
CA PHE A 254 13.91 -0.90 -3.34
C PHE A 254 15.16 -1.75 -3.44
N LEU A 255 15.71 -2.09 -2.29
CA LEU A 255 16.84 -3.02 -2.14
C LEU A 255 16.30 -4.43 -1.84
N PRO A 256 17.07 -5.48 -2.12
CA PRO A 256 16.74 -6.83 -1.68
C PRO A 256 16.47 -6.89 -0.17
N PRO A 257 15.66 -7.85 0.31
CA PRO A 257 15.49 -8.04 1.74
C PRO A 257 16.85 -8.34 2.40
N PRO A 258 17.05 -7.93 3.67
CA PRO A 258 18.27 -8.29 4.40
C PRO A 258 18.42 -9.80 4.44
N THR A 259 19.63 -10.30 4.21
CA THR A 259 19.97 -11.72 4.46
C THR A 259 19.89 -11.96 5.96
N THR A 260 19.02 -12.90 6.37
CA THR A 260 18.91 -13.38 7.77
C THR A 260 20.13 -14.17 8.15
#